data_d33da3eddda9e3f3c364f5521052df3a
#
_entry.id   d33da3eddda9e3f3c364f5521052df3a
#
_cell.length_a   1.000
_cell.length_b   1.000
_cell.length_c   1.000
_cell.angle_alpha   90.00
_cell.angle_beta   90.00
_cell.angle_gamma   90.00
#
_symmetry.space_group_name_H-M   'P 1'
#
loop_
_entity.id
_entity.type
_entity.pdbx_description
1 polymer ?
#
loop_
_entity_poly.entity_id
_entity_poly.type
_entity_poly.pdbx_seq_one_letter_code
_entity_poly.pdbx_strand_id
1 'polypeptide(L)'
;MSKLILTIIFFVFVGTVASAQMRMSPTERAKQLGESLKLNSDQLKKVESILTKSQDQSSKLMNNGDFRNEETRNKMSKLREESNNEIMKILNAKQKAEYKKIMDEQKKRMEERRQNRDN
;
A
#
# COMPACT_ATOMS: atom_id res chain seq x y z
N MET A 1 19.63 -32.74 -20.75
CA MET A 1 19.14 -31.85 -21.80
C MET A 1 17.72 -31.35 -21.53
N SER A 2 17.35 -31.34 -20.29
CA SER A 2 16.05 -30.82 -19.83
C SER A 2 16.14 -29.43 -19.19
N LYS A 3 17.18 -28.66 -19.53
CA LYS A 3 17.41 -27.33 -18.95
C LYS A 3 16.70 -26.20 -19.67
N LEU A 4 15.92 -26.51 -20.70
CA LEU A 4 15.27 -25.52 -21.54
C LEU A 4 13.77 -25.35 -21.30
N ILE A 5 13.21 -26.07 -20.35
CA ILE A 5 11.75 -26.06 -20.13
C ILE A 5 11.33 -25.20 -18.93
N LEU A 6 12.28 -24.63 -18.22
CA LEU A 6 12.00 -23.89 -16.99
C LEU A 6 11.89 -22.37 -17.16
N THR A 7 11.89 -21.89 -18.38
CA THR A 7 11.93 -20.44 -18.63
C THR A 7 10.60 -19.85 -19.14
N ILE A 8 9.53 -20.60 -19.19
CA ILE A 8 8.30 -20.13 -19.87
C ILE A 8 7.11 -19.94 -18.93
N ILE A 9 7.26 -20.12 -17.63
CA ILE A 9 6.11 -19.92 -16.73
C ILE A 9 6.18 -18.58 -15.98
N PHE A 10 6.96 -17.64 -16.46
CA PHE A 10 6.99 -16.33 -15.80
C PHE A 10 6.24 -15.25 -16.57
N PHE A 11 5.39 -15.65 -17.48
CA PHE A 11 4.67 -14.66 -18.25
C PHE A 11 3.18 -14.96 -18.17
N VAL A 12 2.49 -14.31 -17.40
CA VAL A 12 1.08 -13.99 -17.52
C VAL A 12 0.50 -13.63 -16.17
N PHE A 13 0.77 -12.47 -15.70
CA PHE A 13 -0.15 -11.85 -14.73
C PHE A 13 0.08 -10.34 -14.64
N VAL A 14 0.17 -9.68 -15.76
CA VAL A 14 0.35 -8.23 -15.78
C VAL A 14 -0.90 -7.47 -16.25
N GLY A 15 -2.01 -8.15 -16.46
CA GLY A 15 -3.10 -7.53 -17.19
C GLY A 15 -4.27 -6.96 -16.40
N THR A 16 -4.44 -7.31 -15.11
CA THR A 16 -5.72 -7.01 -14.46
C THR A 16 -5.64 -6.38 -13.07
N VAL A 17 -4.49 -5.89 -12.67
CA VAL A 17 -4.28 -5.47 -11.29
C VAL A 17 -4.57 -3.98 -11.04
N ALA A 18 -4.68 -3.16 -12.07
CA ALA A 18 -4.78 -1.71 -11.90
C ALA A 18 -6.10 -1.25 -11.26
N SER A 19 -7.21 -1.93 -11.51
CA SER A 19 -8.51 -1.55 -10.94
C SER A 19 -8.80 -2.24 -9.60
N ALA A 20 -8.14 -3.36 -9.31
CA ALA A 20 -8.28 -4.08 -8.05
C ALA A 20 -7.48 -3.45 -6.91
N GLN A 21 -6.44 -2.68 -7.21
CA GLN A 21 -5.58 -2.04 -6.19
C GLN A 21 -6.31 -1.00 -5.33
N MET A 22 -7.35 -0.38 -5.84
CA MET A 22 -8.15 0.58 -5.08
C MET A 22 -9.07 -0.06 -4.04
N ARG A 23 -9.28 -1.37 -4.12
CA ARG A 23 -10.19 -2.12 -3.24
C ARG A 23 -9.51 -3.27 -2.52
N MET A 24 -8.19 -3.22 -2.40
CA MET A 24 -7.47 -4.26 -1.68
C MET A 24 -7.81 -4.22 -0.19
N SER A 25 -8.10 -5.41 0.35
CA SER A 25 -8.26 -5.56 1.78
C SER A 25 -6.93 -5.30 2.52
N PRO A 26 -6.97 -4.93 3.80
CA PRO A 26 -5.75 -4.81 4.61
C PRO A 26 -4.89 -6.07 4.60
N THR A 27 -5.52 -7.23 4.60
CA THR A 27 -4.84 -8.53 4.53
C THR A 27 -4.06 -8.69 3.24
N GLU A 28 -4.66 -8.35 2.10
CA GLU A 28 -4.01 -8.41 0.79
C GLU A 28 -2.86 -7.41 0.68
N ARG A 29 -3.05 -6.19 1.18
CA ARG A 29 -2.01 -5.17 1.20
C ARG A 29 -0.83 -5.59 2.06
N ALA A 30 -1.11 -6.14 3.24
CA ALA A 30 -0.07 -6.67 4.12
C ALA A 30 0.70 -7.79 3.44
N LYS A 31 0.02 -8.68 2.74
CA LYS A 31 0.65 -9.77 1.99
C LYS A 31 1.56 -9.24 0.89
N GLN A 32 1.12 -8.25 0.13
CA GLN A 32 1.96 -7.63 -0.91
C GLN A 32 3.19 -6.96 -0.32
N LEU A 33 3.04 -6.22 0.77
CA LEU A 33 4.17 -5.63 1.47
C LEU A 33 5.10 -6.71 2.02
N GLY A 34 4.52 -7.78 2.55
CA GLY A 34 5.27 -8.94 3.04
C GLY A 34 6.17 -9.55 1.99
N GLU A 35 5.67 -9.68 0.76
CA GLU A 35 6.44 -10.18 -0.38
C GLU A 35 7.50 -9.18 -0.85
N SER A 36 7.13 -7.91 -0.97
CA SER A 36 8.04 -6.86 -1.45
C SER A 36 9.17 -6.56 -0.47
N LEU A 37 8.88 -6.59 0.82
CA LEU A 37 9.84 -6.27 1.88
C LEU A 37 10.46 -7.50 2.53
N LYS A 38 10.02 -8.70 2.16
CA LYS A 38 10.44 -9.96 2.78
C LYS A 38 10.22 -9.95 4.30
N LEU A 39 9.00 -9.64 4.69
CA LEU A 39 8.62 -9.59 6.10
C LEU A 39 8.58 -11.00 6.70
N ASN A 40 9.01 -11.14 7.96
CA ASN A 40 8.79 -12.37 8.71
C ASN A 40 7.31 -12.43 9.18
N SER A 41 6.90 -13.54 9.77
CA SER A 41 5.49 -13.72 10.15
C SER A 41 5.04 -12.76 11.24
N ASP A 42 5.89 -12.39 12.18
CA ASP A 42 5.57 -11.41 13.21
C ASP A 42 5.37 -10.01 12.62
N GLN A 43 6.27 -9.60 11.74
CA GLN A 43 6.17 -8.32 11.03
C GLN A 43 4.90 -8.27 10.19
N LEU A 44 4.59 -9.36 9.48
CA LEU A 44 3.40 -9.45 8.63
C LEU A 44 2.12 -9.25 9.45
N LYS A 45 2.01 -9.92 10.59
CA LYS A 45 0.86 -9.78 11.49
C LYS A 45 0.70 -8.35 12.01
N LYS A 46 1.81 -7.72 12.38
CA LYS A 46 1.80 -6.34 12.86
C LYS A 46 1.39 -5.35 11.77
N VAL A 47 1.91 -5.52 10.57
CA VAL A 47 1.54 -4.70 9.41
C VAL A 47 0.05 -4.86 9.08
N GLU A 48 -0.45 -6.09 9.08
CA GLU A 48 -1.87 -6.35 8.86
C GLU A 48 -2.74 -5.67 9.91
N SER A 49 -2.36 -5.73 11.18
CA SER A 49 -3.06 -5.08 12.27
C SER A 49 -3.08 -3.55 12.10
N ILE A 50 -1.96 -2.94 11.74
CA ILE A 50 -1.85 -1.50 11.49
C ILE A 50 -2.75 -1.08 10.33
N LEU A 51 -2.72 -1.82 9.23
CA LEU A 51 -3.52 -1.53 8.05
C LEU A 51 -5.02 -1.72 8.32
N THR A 52 -5.41 -2.73 9.08
CA THR A 52 -6.81 -2.97 9.48
C THR A 52 -7.34 -1.81 10.32
N LYS A 53 -6.58 -1.40 11.32
CA LYS A 53 -6.93 -0.27 12.17
C LYS A 53 -7.05 1.03 11.36
N SER A 54 -6.11 1.27 10.47
CA SER A 54 -6.12 2.43 9.59
C SER A 54 -7.35 2.44 8.68
N GLN A 55 -7.72 1.30 8.13
CA GLN A 55 -8.91 1.19 7.28
C GLN A 55 -10.19 1.45 8.08
N ASP A 56 -10.30 0.92 9.28
CA ASP A 56 -11.47 1.17 10.14
C ASP A 56 -11.60 2.65 10.47
N GLN A 57 -10.50 3.32 10.79
CA GLN A 57 -10.49 4.75 11.07
C GLN A 57 -10.82 5.57 9.82
N SER A 58 -10.30 5.18 8.66
CA SER A 58 -10.66 5.79 7.37
C SER A 58 -12.15 5.68 7.07
N SER A 59 -12.71 4.50 7.27
CA SER A 59 -14.13 4.26 7.02
C SER A 59 -15.02 5.13 7.91
N LYS A 60 -14.65 5.29 9.17
CA LYS A 60 -15.36 6.18 10.10
C LYS A 60 -15.29 7.64 9.66
N LEU A 61 -14.14 8.10 9.22
CA LEU A 61 -13.96 9.45 8.70
C LEU A 61 -14.81 9.69 7.45
N MET A 62 -14.88 8.70 6.57
CA MET A 62 -15.68 8.79 5.34
C MET A 62 -17.17 8.76 5.60
N ASN A 63 -17.63 8.01 6.60
CA ASN A 63 -19.04 7.94 6.97
C ASN A 63 -19.52 9.22 7.65
N ASN A 64 -18.64 9.91 8.37
CA ASN A 64 -18.97 11.11 9.16
C ASN A 64 -18.57 12.41 8.47
N GLY A 65 -17.85 12.36 7.34
CA GLY A 65 -17.35 13.51 6.64
C GLY A 65 -17.52 13.42 5.14
N ASP A 66 -17.45 14.56 4.47
CA ASP A 66 -17.48 14.65 3.03
C ASP A 66 -16.05 14.75 2.50
N PHE A 67 -15.70 13.94 1.48
CA PHE A 67 -14.41 13.99 0.78
C PHE A 67 -14.09 15.37 0.19
N ARG A 68 -15.09 16.17 -0.04
CA ARG A 68 -14.93 17.53 -0.53
C ARG A 68 -14.45 18.49 0.55
N ASN A 69 -14.62 18.09 1.81
CA ASN A 69 -14.20 18.90 2.95
C ASN A 69 -12.69 18.77 3.13
N GLU A 70 -12.02 19.91 3.18
CA GLU A 70 -10.57 20.00 3.40
C GLU A 70 -10.16 19.38 4.74
N GLU A 71 -10.95 19.59 5.78
CA GLU A 71 -10.71 19.00 7.10
C GLU A 71 -10.69 17.47 7.06
N THR A 72 -11.66 16.86 6.37
CA THR A 72 -11.70 15.39 6.20
C THR A 72 -10.48 14.88 5.44
N ARG A 73 -10.08 15.58 4.38
CA ARG A 73 -8.88 15.21 3.61
C ARG A 73 -7.61 15.32 4.45
N ASN A 74 -7.51 16.33 5.27
CA ASN A 74 -6.36 16.52 6.17
C ASN A 74 -6.30 15.41 7.22
N LYS A 75 -7.43 15.01 7.78
CA LYS A 75 -7.53 13.90 8.72
C LYS A 75 -7.11 12.57 8.07
N MET A 76 -7.56 12.34 6.83
CA MET A 76 -7.17 11.15 6.06
C MET A 76 -5.66 11.12 5.77
N SER A 77 -5.10 12.25 5.40
CA SER A 77 -3.66 12.38 5.15
C SER A 77 -2.85 12.11 6.41
N LYS A 78 -3.27 12.68 7.54
CA LYS A 78 -2.63 12.45 8.84
C LYS A 78 -2.70 10.99 9.27
N LEU A 79 -3.85 10.36 9.08
CA LEU A 79 -4.04 8.95 9.39
C LEU A 79 -3.10 8.05 8.58
N ARG A 80 -2.92 8.36 7.30
CA ARG A 80 -1.99 7.65 6.43
C ARG A 80 -0.55 7.81 6.90
N GLU A 81 -0.17 9.03 7.25
CA GLU A 81 1.16 9.33 7.76
C GLU A 81 1.46 8.58 9.07
N GLU A 82 0.52 8.57 10.00
CA GLU A 82 0.63 7.83 11.26
C GLU A 82 0.79 6.32 11.01
N SER A 83 0.01 5.75 10.10
CA SER A 83 0.11 4.33 9.72
C SER A 83 1.47 4.00 9.13
N ASN A 84 1.96 4.86 8.22
CA ASN A 84 3.26 4.68 7.61
C ASN A 84 4.38 4.73 8.65
N ASN A 85 4.29 5.64 9.60
CA ASN A 85 5.27 5.76 10.68
C ASN A 85 5.24 4.52 11.61
N GLU A 86 4.07 3.99 11.90
CA GLU A 86 3.94 2.76 12.69
C GLU A 86 4.57 1.56 11.98
N ILE A 87 4.34 1.44 10.68
CA ILE A 87 4.94 0.38 9.87
C ILE A 87 6.47 0.55 9.85
N MET A 88 6.96 1.77 9.65
CA MET A 88 8.41 2.03 9.65
C MET A 88 9.10 1.58 10.93
N LYS A 89 8.44 1.70 12.07
CA LYS A 89 9.02 1.28 13.37
C LYS A 89 9.23 -0.23 13.48
N ILE A 90 8.49 -1.02 12.72
CA ILE A 90 8.56 -2.48 12.74
C ILE A 90 9.68 -3.01 11.82
N LEU A 91 10.07 -2.22 10.83
CA LEU A 91 10.99 -2.62 9.76
C LEU A 91 12.45 -2.49 10.17
N ASN A 92 13.31 -3.36 9.63
CA ASN A 92 14.76 -3.19 9.73
C ASN A 92 15.23 -2.11 8.74
N ALA A 93 16.51 -1.76 8.75
CA ALA A 93 17.07 -0.68 7.94
C ALA A 93 16.87 -0.89 6.44
N LYS A 94 17.08 -2.11 5.96
CA LYS A 94 16.91 -2.45 4.53
C LYS A 94 15.45 -2.37 4.12
N GLN A 95 14.56 -2.91 4.93
CA GLN A 95 13.12 -2.88 4.70
C GLN A 95 12.59 -1.43 4.72
N LYS A 96 13.09 -0.59 5.62
CA LYS A 96 12.73 0.83 5.66
C LYS A 96 13.08 1.54 4.37
N ALA A 97 14.26 1.29 3.82
CA ALA A 97 14.69 1.89 2.56
C ALA A 97 13.77 1.46 1.39
N GLU A 98 13.43 0.19 1.31
CA GLU A 98 12.52 -0.35 0.30
C GLU A 98 11.10 0.21 0.47
N TYR A 99 10.61 0.27 1.68
CA TYR A 99 9.29 0.82 1.98
C TYR A 99 9.18 2.30 1.60
N LYS A 100 10.23 3.06 1.86
CA LYS A 100 10.30 4.46 1.49
C LYS A 100 10.20 4.65 -0.03
N LYS A 101 10.88 3.81 -0.81
CA LYS A 101 10.76 3.82 -2.27
C LYS A 101 9.34 3.56 -2.72
N ILE A 102 8.68 2.57 -2.12
CA ILE A 102 7.28 2.23 -2.44
C ILE A 102 6.37 3.43 -2.18
N MET A 103 6.53 4.09 -1.04
CA MET A 103 5.74 5.26 -0.70
C MET A 103 5.99 6.45 -1.64
N ASP A 104 7.24 6.70 -2.00
CA ASP A 104 7.60 7.78 -2.91
C ASP A 104 7.02 7.54 -4.32
N GLU A 105 7.03 6.31 -4.80
CA GLU A 105 6.40 5.93 -6.07
C GLU A 105 4.89 6.12 -6.03
N GLN A 106 4.23 5.73 -4.95
CA GLN A 106 2.80 5.92 -4.78
C GLN A 106 2.43 7.40 -4.78
N LYS A 107 3.19 8.21 -4.08
CA LYS A 107 2.99 9.65 -4.04
C LYS A 107 3.13 10.27 -5.43
N LYS A 108 4.16 9.89 -6.16
CA LYS A 108 4.38 10.35 -7.52
C LYS A 108 3.21 10.01 -8.45
N ARG A 109 2.71 8.79 -8.38
CA ARG A 109 1.55 8.36 -9.18
C ARG A 109 0.29 9.16 -8.84
N MET A 110 0.10 9.47 -7.57
CA MET A 110 -1.04 10.29 -7.15
C MET A 110 -0.95 11.72 -7.68
N GLU A 111 0.23 12.30 -7.68
CA GLU A 111 0.47 13.64 -8.23
C GLU A 111 0.23 13.68 -9.74
N GLU A 112 0.72 12.69 -10.48
CA GLU A 112 0.50 12.55 -11.92
C GLU A 112 -1.00 12.45 -12.25
N ARG A 113 -1.76 11.69 -11.45
CA ARG A 113 -3.20 11.56 -11.63
C ARG A 113 -3.94 12.87 -11.37
N ARG A 114 -3.46 13.67 -10.41
CA ARG A 114 -3.99 15.00 -10.15
C ARG A 114 -3.81 15.92 -11.35
N GLN A 115 -2.59 15.99 -11.85
CA GLN A 115 -2.25 16.84 -13.00
C GLN A 115 -3.06 16.47 -14.23
N ASN A 116 -3.26 15.17 -14.49
CA ASN A 116 -4.05 14.69 -15.61
C ASN A 116 -5.54 15.00 -15.47
N ARG A 117 -6.01 15.22 -14.26
CA ARG A 117 -7.41 15.55 -14.00
C ARG A 117 -7.69 17.04 -14.20
N ASP A 118 -6.68 17.88 -13.97
CA ASP A 118 -6.78 19.34 -14.07
C ASP A 118 -6.51 19.84 -15.50
N ASN A 119 -6.09 18.95 -16.40
CA ASN A 119 -5.92 19.20 -17.83
C ASN A 119 -7.09 18.62 -18.65
#